data_3fd185e107ef76adf28a17517f08b520
#
_entry.id   3fd185e107ef76adf28a17517f08b520
#
_cell.length_a   1.000
_cell.length_b   1.000
_cell.length_c   1.000
_cell.angle_alpha   90.00
_cell.angle_beta   90.00
_cell.angle_gamma   90.00
#
_symmetry.space_group_name_H-M   'P 1'
#
loop_
_entity.id
_entity.type
_entity.pdbx_description
1 polymer ?
#
loop_
_entity_poly.entity_id
_entity_poly.type
_entity_poly.pdbx_seq_one_letter_code
_entity_poly.pdbx_strand_id
1 'polypeptide(L)'
;MKKYEFLAMSNQLTEFGLKKIRRIGHTMEFEKIKNYIAGDDVRTINWKATAKRGALMINQYQDEKSQPIYSIIDTSRAMKMPFEKLKLLDYAINATLAFSNIALLKNDKVGMMTFAEKVDNVVAARNKKTNLSILNEVLYNVNTEFNDADFGFLNGMIKRKINQRSLLILYTNFEHISALKRQLPYLKSIAKKHLLVTVFFENTALDAIIKERADDLQGIYYKTIAEKFSYEKRLIVKELEKSGVHSILTKPSLLSVNVINKYLEFKSKGLI
;
A
#
# COMPACT_ATOMS: atom_id res chain seq x y z
N MET A 1 6.83 11.51 -11.76
CA MET A 1 7.77 11.09 -10.69
C MET A 1 8.11 12.25 -9.76
N LYS A 2 8.74 13.36 -10.19
CA LYS A 2 9.15 14.50 -9.33
C LYS A 2 8.04 15.07 -8.41
N LYS A 3 6.78 15.12 -8.86
CA LYS A 3 5.65 15.64 -8.06
C LYS A 3 5.38 14.83 -6.79
N TYR A 4 5.63 13.53 -6.80
CA TYR A 4 5.40 12.65 -5.65
C TYR A 4 6.61 12.58 -4.70
N GLU A 5 7.81 12.87 -5.20
CA GLU A 5 9.01 12.98 -4.36
C GLU A 5 8.91 14.15 -3.36
N PHE A 6 8.30 15.26 -3.78
CA PHE A 6 8.05 16.40 -2.91
C PHE A 6 7.12 16.05 -1.73
N LEU A 7 6.08 15.23 -1.95
CA LEU A 7 5.19 14.75 -0.89
C LEU A 7 5.93 13.88 0.15
N ALA A 8 6.91 13.09 -0.29
CA ALA A 8 7.73 12.29 0.61
C ALA A 8 8.68 13.12 1.46
N MET A 9 9.18 14.24 0.93
CA MET A 9 10.09 15.16 1.64
C MET A 9 9.35 16.07 2.63
N SER A 10 8.12 16.51 2.32
CA SER A 10 7.36 17.43 3.18
C SER A 10 7.03 16.83 4.55
N ASN A 11 6.88 15.50 4.65
CA ASN A 11 6.64 14.81 5.91
C ASN A 11 7.88 14.69 6.82
N GLN A 12 9.09 14.92 6.32
CA GLN A 12 10.30 14.93 7.18
C GLN A 12 10.35 16.15 8.11
N LEU A 13 9.67 17.24 7.75
CA LEU A 13 9.63 18.47 8.56
C LEU A 13 8.67 18.39 9.75
N THR A 14 7.71 17.47 9.77
CA THR A 14 6.73 17.27 10.85
C THR A 14 7.17 16.26 11.92
N GLU A 15 8.29 15.57 11.75
CA GLU A 15 8.77 14.53 12.70
C GLU A 15 9.47 15.11 13.96
N PHE A 16 9.60 16.41 14.12
CA PHE A 16 10.34 17.03 15.23
C PHE A 16 9.68 16.92 16.62
N GLY A 17 8.50 16.32 16.75
CA GLY A 17 7.74 16.24 18.01
C GLY A 17 7.43 14.84 18.55
N LEU A 18 7.70 13.75 17.82
CA LEU A 18 7.31 12.40 18.23
C LEU A 18 8.38 11.70 19.06
N LYS A 19 8.03 11.36 20.32
CA LYS A 19 8.86 10.59 21.25
C LYS A 19 9.18 9.21 20.64
N LYS A 20 10.44 9.00 20.26
CA LYS A 20 10.92 7.77 19.63
C LYS A 20 10.94 6.63 20.67
N ILE A 21 9.99 5.69 20.57
CA ILE A 21 9.97 4.49 21.41
C ILE A 21 10.98 3.51 20.81
N ARG A 22 12.07 3.24 21.54
CA ARG A 22 13.11 2.27 21.16
C ARG A 22 12.59 0.85 21.41
N ARG A 23 12.46 0.06 20.33
CA ARG A 23 12.35 -1.39 20.42
C ARG A 23 13.58 -2.01 19.75
N ILE A 24 14.24 -2.92 20.46
CA ILE A 24 15.44 -3.63 19.97
C ILE A 24 14.95 -4.68 18.95
N GLY A 25 15.29 -4.52 17.69
CA GLY A 25 15.03 -5.45 16.59
C GLY A 25 16.31 -6.11 16.07
N HIS A 26 16.18 -7.17 15.28
CA HIS A 26 17.33 -7.98 14.84
C HIS A 26 18.15 -7.37 13.68
N THR A 27 17.72 -6.29 13.08
CA THR A 27 18.47 -5.56 12.04
C THR A 27 18.74 -4.15 12.55
N MET A 28 20.00 -3.85 12.80
CA MET A 28 20.43 -2.57 13.36
C MET A 28 21.09 -1.73 12.26
N GLU A 29 20.54 -0.55 11.97
CA GLU A 29 21.19 0.45 11.14
C GLU A 29 22.00 1.41 12.01
N PHE A 30 23.25 1.71 11.60
CA PHE A 30 24.11 2.66 12.31
C PHE A 30 23.46 4.07 12.25
N GLU A 31 23.21 4.68 13.44
CA GLU A 31 22.64 6.03 13.53
C GLU A 31 23.74 7.08 13.72
N LYS A 32 24.53 6.94 14.78
CA LYS A 32 25.62 7.87 15.14
C LYS A 32 26.54 7.28 16.18
N ILE A 33 27.66 7.96 16.40
CA ILE A 33 28.57 7.69 17.52
C ILE A 33 28.23 8.65 18.65
N LYS A 34 28.02 8.13 19.88
CA LYS A 34 27.79 8.93 21.09
C LYS A 34 28.78 8.54 22.21
N ASN A 35 28.88 9.36 23.25
CA ASN A 35 29.64 9.00 24.47
C ASN A 35 28.95 7.82 25.15
N TYR A 36 29.76 6.91 25.70
CA TYR A 36 29.31 5.81 26.55
C TYR A 36 28.68 6.36 27.83
N ILE A 37 27.54 5.83 28.21
CA ILE A 37 26.87 6.09 29.48
C ILE A 37 26.72 4.75 30.20
N ALA A 38 26.92 4.73 31.53
CA ALA A 38 26.73 3.51 32.31
C ALA A 38 25.35 2.89 32.06
N GLY A 39 25.35 1.61 31.62
CA GLY A 39 24.15 0.89 31.18
C GLY A 39 24.01 0.72 29.66
N ASP A 40 24.84 1.36 28.84
CA ASP A 40 24.90 1.07 27.39
C ASP A 40 25.64 -0.29 27.16
N ASP A 41 25.26 -0.96 26.05
CA ASP A 41 25.86 -2.26 25.69
C ASP A 41 27.31 -2.12 25.27
N VAL A 42 28.19 -2.74 26.05
CA VAL A 42 29.66 -2.73 25.84
C VAL A 42 30.10 -3.33 24.49
N ARG A 43 29.26 -4.18 23.90
CA ARG A 43 29.50 -4.77 22.57
C ARG A 43 29.47 -3.75 21.44
N THR A 44 28.84 -2.60 21.66
CA THR A 44 28.70 -1.52 20.68
C THR A 44 29.83 -0.49 20.78
N ILE A 45 30.87 -0.71 21.61
CA ILE A 45 32.00 0.21 21.75
C ILE A 45 32.73 0.35 20.41
N ASN A 46 32.92 1.59 20.01
CA ASN A 46 33.70 1.95 18.83
C ASN A 46 35.16 2.31 19.29
N TRP A 47 36.01 1.34 19.26
CA TRP A 47 37.41 1.51 19.69
C TRP A 47 38.17 2.56 18.89
N LYS A 48 37.88 2.68 17.58
CA LYS A 48 38.50 3.68 16.71
C LYS A 48 38.10 5.12 17.10
N ALA A 49 36.82 5.33 17.38
CA ALA A 49 36.34 6.63 17.86
C ALA A 49 36.80 6.96 19.26
N THR A 50 36.82 5.97 20.14
CA THR A 50 37.38 6.05 21.52
C THR A 50 38.83 6.50 21.51
N ALA A 51 39.68 5.85 20.72
CA ALA A 51 41.08 6.22 20.60
C ALA A 51 41.29 7.66 20.08
N LYS A 52 40.43 8.11 19.15
CA LYS A 52 40.53 9.45 18.58
C LYS A 52 40.05 10.56 19.53
N ARG A 53 39.09 10.26 20.42
CA ARG A 53 38.50 11.27 21.31
C ARG A 53 38.99 11.20 22.76
N GLY A 54 39.68 10.14 23.14
CA GLY A 54 40.14 9.93 24.52
C GLY A 54 39.02 9.67 25.54
N ALA A 55 37.80 9.42 25.08
CA ALA A 55 36.63 9.07 25.89
C ALA A 55 35.91 7.87 25.26
N LEU A 56 35.32 6.99 26.10
CA LEU A 56 34.59 5.82 25.62
C LEU A 56 33.44 6.24 24.71
N MET A 57 33.47 5.76 23.46
CA MET A 57 32.49 6.04 22.44
C MET A 57 31.79 4.76 22.01
N ILE A 58 30.49 4.83 21.79
CA ILE A 58 29.68 3.72 21.29
C ILE A 58 28.99 4.05 19.98
N ASN A 59 28.84 3.02 19.18
CA ASN A 59 27.93 3.08 18.02
C ASN A 59 26.49 2.98 18.53
N GLN A 60 25.71 4.00 18.27
CA GLN A 60 24.27 3.95 18.48
C GLN A 60 23.63 3.41 17.20
N TYR A 61 22.88 2.33 17.35
CA TYR A 61 22.11 1.72 16.28
C TYR A 61 20.64 2.02 16.44
N GLN A 62 19.95 2.14 15.33
CA GLN A 62 18.51 2.29 15.27
C GLN A 62 17.92 1.04 14.60
N ASP A 63 16.76 0.59 15.07
CA ASP A 63 16.04 -0.49 14.40
C ASP A 63 15.70 -0.08 12.97
N GLU A 64 16.26 -0.82 12.02
CA GLU A 64 15.84 -0.71 10.62
C GLU A 64 14.44 -1.29 10.49
N LYS A 65 13.42 -0.44 10.58
CA LYS A 65 12.02 -0.81 10.35
C LYS A 65 11.70 -0.86 8.87
N SER A 66 12.58 -1.44 8.04
CA SER A 66 12.24 -1.67 6.65
C SER A 66 11.28 -2.87 6.56
N GLN A 67 9.99 -2.60 6.67
CA GLN A 67 9.00 -3.66 6.50
C GLN A 67 8.77 -3.94 5.02
N PRO A 68 8.56 -5.21 4.65
CA PRO A 68 8.21 -5.53 3.27
C PRO A 68 6.82 -5.00 2.94
N ILE A 69 6.73 -4.37 1.78
CA ILE A 69 5.51 -3.81 1.23
C ILE A 69 5.23 -4.50 -0.10
N TYR A 70 4.03 -4.99 -0.28
CA TYR A 70 3.62 -5.62 -1.54
C TYR A 70 2.42 -4.89 -2.13
N SER A 71 2.55 -4.48 -3.37
CA SER A 71 1.43 -4.06 -4.21
C SER A 71 0.82 -5.29 -4.87
N ILE A 72 -0.45 -5.55 -4.60
CA ILE A 72 -1.19 -6.68 -5.17
C ILE A 72 -2.20 -6.11 -6.15
N ILE A 73 -2.06 -6.44 -7.42
CA ILE A 73 -2.87 -5.88 -8.50
C ILE A 73 -3.82 -6.97 -9.00
N ASP A 74 -5.09 -6.69 -8.89
CA ASP A 74 -6.15 -7.48 -9.52
C ASP A 74 -6.16 -7.20 -11.02
N THR A 75 -5.98 -8.25 -11.83
CA THR A 75 -6.00 -8.19 -13.30
C THR A 75 -7.30 -8.77 -13.87
N SER A 76 -8.31 -8.97 -13.02
CA SER A 76 -9.60 -9.54 -13.38
C SER A 76 -10.52 -8.55 -14.09
N ARG A 77 -11.67 -9.06 -14.47
CA ARG A 77 -12.77 -8.29 -15.11
C ARG A 77 -13.18 -7.05 -14.34
N ALA A 78 -13.06 -7.06 -12.99
CA ALA A 78 -13.39 -5.93 -12.15
C ALA A 78 -12.53 -4.68 -12.43
N MET A 79 -11.33 -4.87 -12.99
CA MET A 79 -10.38 -3.80 -13.32
C MET A 79 -10.42 -3.38 -14.81
N LYS A 80 -11.30 -4.00 -15.62
CA LYS A 80 -11.46 -3.69 -17.05
C LYS A 80 -12.15 -2.35 -17.30
N MET A 81 -12.93 -1.86 -16.34
CA MET A 81 -13.75 -0.66 -16.47
C MET A 81 -12.92 0.53 -16.98
N PRO A 82 -13.35 1.19 -18.07
CA PRO A 82 -12.67 2.38 -18.57
C PRO A 82 -12.97 3.58 -17.67
N PHE A 83 -11.97 4.43 -17.48
CA PHE A 83 -12.09 5.74 -16.86
C PHE A 83 -11.30 6.74 -17.69
N GLU A 84 -11.97 7.76 -18.21
CA GLU A 84 -11.39 8.69 -19.19
C GLU A 84 -10.77 7.92 -20.38
N LYS A 85 -9.44 7.94 -20.52
CA LYS A 85 -8.72 7.29 -21.64
C LYS A 85 -8.04 5.96 -21.26
N LEU A 86 -8.08 5.57 -19.99
CA LEU A 86 -7.36 4.41 -19.45
C LEU A 86 -8.32 3.45 -18.73
N LYS A 87 -7.90 2.20 -18.54
CA LYS A 87 -8.60 1.23 -17.69
C LYS A 87 -8.21 1.42 -16.24
N LEU A 88 -9.03 0.96 -15.29
CA LEU A 88 -8.67 0.99 -13.86
C LEU A 88 -7.36 0.24 -13.59
N LEU A 89 -7.08 -0.82 -14.33
CA LEU A 89 -5.82 -1.56 -14.28
C LEU A 89 -4.62 -0.65 -14.58
N ASP A 90 -4.70 0.21 -15.61
CA ASP A 90 -3.61 1.10 -15.98
C ASP A 90 -3.33 2.13 -14.87
N TYR A 91 -4.39 2.62 -14.22
CA TYR A 91 -4.24 3.49 -13.04
C TYR A 91 -3.58 2.77 -11.86
N ALA A 92 -3.93 1.50 -11.61
CA ALA A 92 -3.31 0.70 -10.55
C ALA A 92 -1.84 0.43 -10.84
N ILE A 93 -1.47 0.14 -12.09
CA ILE A 93 -0.07 -0.03 -12.53
C ILE A 93 0.72 1.26 -12.31
N ASN A 94 0.21 2.40 -12.78
CA ASN A 94 0.85 3.70 -12.60
C ASN A 94 1.01 4.07 -11.12
N ALA A 95 -0.02 3.83 -10.31
CA ALA A 95 0.03 4.06 -8.87
C ALA A 95 1.06 3.16 -8.17
N THR A 96 1.13 1.89 -8.56
CA THR A 96 2.11 0.94 -8.03
C THR A 96 3.54 1.40 -8.33
N LEU A 97 3.84 1.85 -9.54
CA LEU A 97 5.18 2.36 -9.91
C LEU A 97 5.53 3.64 -9.14
N ALA A 98 4.60 4.61 -9.08
CA ALA A 98 4.80 5.85 -8.33
C ALA A 98 5.03 5.58 -6.84
N PHE A 99 4.20 4.74 -6.24
CA PHE A 99 4.29 4.32 -4.84
C PHE A 99 5.59 3.57 -4.56
N SER A 100 5.97 2.61 -5.42
CA SER A 100 7.19 1.82 -5.26
C SER A 100 8.45 2.70 -5.25
N ASN A 101 8.50 3.73 -6.10
CA ASN A 101 9.60 4.69 -6.09
C ASN A 101 9.70 5.43 -4.74
N ILE A 102 8.56 5.91 -4.21
CA ILE A 102 8.52 6.62 -2.92
C ILE A 102 8.92 5.70 -1.76
N ALA A 103 8.42 4.46 -1.73
CA ALA A 103 8.75 3.51 -0.67
C ALA A 103 10.25 3.12 -0.69
N LEU A 104 10.86 2.95 -1.87
CA LEU A 104 12.31 2.73 -2.01
C LEU A 104 13.13 3.95 -1.57
N LEU A 105 12.68 5.19 -1.84
CA LEU A 105 13.32 6.40 -1.32
C LEU A 105 13.27 6.50 0.20
N LYS A 106 12.26 5.87 0.83
CA LYS A 106 12.12 5.76 2.29
C LYS A 106 12.81 4.50 2.86
N ASN A 107 13.67 3.84 2.09
CA ASN A 107 14.41 2.63 2.44
C ASN A 107 13.53 1.40 2.77
N ASP A 108 12.28 1.35 2.34
CA ASP A 108 11.43 0.18 2.53
C ASP A 108 11.65 -0.88 1.43
N LYS A 109 11.34 -2.14 1.75
CA LYS A 109 11.43 -3.27 0.80
C LYS A 109 10.14 -3.35 -0.01
N VAL A 110 10.23 -3.24 -1.33
CA VAL A 110 9.06 -3.23 -2.23
C VAL A 110 9.03 -4.48 -3.07
N GLY A 111 7.86 -5.12 -3.10
CA GLY A 111 7.53 -6.23 -3.98
C GLY A 111 6.16 -6.04 -4.62
N MET A 112 5.77 -6.96 -5.48
CA MET A 112 4.44 -6.96 -6.09
C MET A 112 3.94 -8.36 -6.42
N MET A 113 2.62 -8.46 -6.59
CA MET A 113 1.92 -9.63 -7.14
C MET A 113 0.84 -9.15 -8.10
N THR A 114 0.63 -9.89 -9.18
CA THR A 114 -0.57 -9.75 -10.01
C THR A 114 -1.39 -11.03 -9.92
N PHE A 115 -2.71 -10.90 -9.90
CA PHE A 115 -3.59 -12.05 -9.82
C PHE A 115 -4.92 -11.84 -10.55
N ALA A 116 -5.46 -12.91 -11.08
CA ALA A 116 -6.83 -13.06 -11.54
C ALA A 116 -7.33 -14.43 -11.05
N GLU A 117 -7.57 -15.39 -11.91
CA GLU A 117 -7.85 -16.79 -11.56
C GLU A 117 -6.68 -17.44 -10.83
N LYS A 118 -5.45 -17.06 -11.23
CA LYS A 118 -4.18 -17.50 -10.61
C LYS A 118 -3.33 -16.27 -10.27
N VAL A 119 -2.23 -16.50 -9.55
CA VAL A 119 -1.20 -15.47 -9.35
C VAL A 119 -0.20 -15.60 -10.49
N ASP A 120 -0.16 -14.61 -11.38
CA ASP A 120 0.64 -14.66 -12.61
C ASP A 120 2.07 -14.21 -12.35
N ASN A 121 2.26 -13.10 -11.64
CA ASN A 121 3.57 -12.55 -11.39
C ASN A 121 3.79 -12.33 -9.89
N VAL A 122 5.00 -12.67 -9.42
CA VAL A 122 5.43 -12.43 -8.04
C VAL A 122 6.84 -11.87 -8.05
N VAL A 123 7.00 -10.64 -7.61
CA VAL A 123 8.31 -10.00 -7.39
C VAL A 123 8.53 -9.87 -5.90
N ALA A 124 9.61 -10.50 -5.40
CA ALA A 124 9.95 -10.45 -3.98
C ALA A 124 10.29 -9.02 -3.52
N ALA A 125 9.90 -8.69 -2.29
CA ALA A 125 10.20 -7.39 -1.71
C ALA A 125 11.71 -7.24 -1.44
N ARG A 126 12.33 -6.24 -2.05
CA ARG A 126 13.75 -5.91 -1.90
C ARG A 126 13.93 -4.40 -1.82
N ASN A 127 14.93 -3.97 -1.06
CA ASN A 127 15.33 -2.55 -0.98
C ASN A 127 16.54 -2.31 -1.90
N LYS A 128 16.32 -2.41 -3.22
CA LYS A 128 17.34 -2.11 -4.23
C LYS A 128 16.68 -1.32 -5.37
N LYS A 129 17.37 -0.30 -5.87
CA LYS A 129 16.90 0.49 -7.03
C LYS A 129 16.66 -0.39 -8.27
N THR A 130 17.44 -1.46 -8.44
CA THR A 130 17.24 -2.47 -9.49
C THR A 130 15.88 -3.15 -9.41
N ASN A 131 15.27 -3.22 -8.22
CA ASN A 131 13.94 -3.81 -8.07
C ASN A 131 12.86 -2.99 -8.78
N LEU A 132 13.02 -1.65 -8.83
CA LEU A 132 12.10 -0.79 -9.56
C LEU A 132 12.11 -1.09 -11.07
N SER A 133 13.28 -1.38 -11.64
CA SER A 133 13.41 -1.77 -13.05
C SER A 133 12.70 -3.11 -13.31
N ILE A 134 12.87 -4.09 -12.42
CA ILE A 134 12.18 -5.38 -12.50
C ILE A 134 10.65 -5.19 -12.40
N LEU A 135 10.18 -4.36 -11.45
CA LEU A 135 8.76 -4.04 -11.32
C LEU A 135 8.20 -3.40 -12.59
N ASN A 136 8.95 -2.45 -13.17
CA ASN A 136 8.53 -1.78 -14.39
C ASN A 136 8.45 -2.76 -15.57
N GLU A 137 9.43 -3.63 -15.74
CA GLU A 137 9.44 -4.65 -16.79
C GLU A 137 8.27 -5.63 -16.65
N VAL A 138 8.03 -6.14 -15.44
CA VAL A 138 6.92 -7.05 -15.18
C VAL A 138 5.58 -6.36 -15.42
N LEU A 139 5.41 -5.13 -14.95
CA LEU A 139 4.15 -4.38 -15.11
C LEU A 139 3.89 -3.96 -16.56
N TYR A 140 4.94 -3.69 -17.33
CA TYR A 140 4.84 -3.40 -18.76
C TYR A 140 4.33 -4.62 -19.54
N ASN A 141 4.75 -5.82 -19.14
CA ASN A 141 4.39 -7.08 -19.78
C ASN A 141 3.09 -7.70 -19.23
N VAL A 142 2.37 -7.03 -18.32
CA VAL A 142 1.08 -7.52 -17.84
C VAL A 142 0.08 -7.56 -18.99
N ASN A 143 -0.21 -8.76 -19.44
CA ASN A 143 -1.29 -9.04 -20.36
C ASN A 143 -2.40 -9.80 -19.63
N THR A 144 -3.64 -9.46 -19.86
CA THR A 144 -4.77 -10.07 -19.17
C THR A 144 -5.98 -10.27 -20.09
N GLU A 145 -6.59 -11.44 -19.96
CA GLU A 145 -7.85 -11.77 -20.59
C GLU A 145 -9.06 -11.29 -19.78
N PHE A 146 -8.81 -10.66 -18.61
CA PHE A 146 -9.83 -10.19 -17.67
C PHE A 146 -10.78 -11.30 -17.19
N ASN A 147 -10.21 -12.44 -16.80
CA ASN A 147 -10.91 -13.53 -16.14
C ASN A 147 -11.41 -13.13 -14.75
N ASP A 148 -12.16 -14.01 -14.08
CA ASP A 148 -12.62 -13.76 -12.72
C ASP A 148 -11.48 -13.87 -11.71
N ALA A 149 -11.58 -13.12 -10.60
CA ALA A 149 -10.57 -13.12 -9.54
C ALA A 149 -10.82 -14.23 -8.52
N ASP A 150 -9.80 -15.05 -8.23
CA ASP A 150 -9.82 -16.03 -7.14
C ASP A 150 -9.05 -15.52 -5.91
N PHE A 151 -9.77 -14.97 -4.94
CA PHE A 151 -9.21 -14.50 -3.67
C PHE A 151 -8.80 -15.65 -2.74
N GLY A 152 -9.37 -16.85 -2.92
CA GLY A 152 -8.97 -18.04 -2.19
C GLY A 152 -7.56 -18.46 -2.58
N PHE A 153 -7.30 -18.53 -3.89
CA PHE A 153 -5.97 -18.80 -4.41
C PHE A 153 -4.96 -17.72 -4.01
N LEU A 154 -5.35 -16.43 -4.12
CA LEU A 154 -4.52 -15.32 -3.65
C LEU A 154 -4.12 -15.46 -2.16
N ASN A 155 -5.09 -15.76 -1.28
CA ASN A 155 -4.83 -15.96 0.15
C ASN A 155 -3.84 -17.12 0.39
N GLY A 156 -3.99 -18.23 -0.33
CA GLY A 156 -3.05 -19.37 -0.29
C GLY A 156 -1.64 -18.98 -0.70
N MET A 157 -1.51 -18.21 -1.78
CA MET A 157 -0.22 -17.74 -2.30
C MET A 157 0.45 -16.73 -1.36
N ILE A 158 -0.30 -15.78 -0.79
CA ILE A 158 0.21 -14.84 0.20
C ILE A 158 0.78 -15.60 1.40
N LYS A 159 0.03 -16.58 1.96
CA LYS A 159 0.48 -17.39 3.09
C LYS A 159 1.78 -18.15 2.81
N ARG A 160 1.95 -18.63 1.56
CA ARG A 160 3.13 -19.39 1.15
C ARG A 160 4.33 -18.52 0.82
N LYS A 161 4.13 -17.34 0.22
CA LYS A 161 5.21 -16.49 -0.30
C LYS A 161 5.61 -15.37 0.65
N ILE A 162 4.70 -14.89 1.52
CA ILE A 162 4.93 -13.76 2.42
C ILE A 162 4.84 -14.25 3.86
N ASN A 163 6.00 -14.64 4.42
CA ASN A 163 6.06 -15.19 5.78
C ASN A 163 6.14 -14.10 6.84
N GLN A 164 6.74 -12.97 6.53
CA GLN A 164 6.90 -11.83 7.43
C GLN A 164 5.69 -10.91 7.39
N ARG A 165 5.30 -10.32 8.54
CA ARG A 165 4.28 -9.27 8.58
C ARG A 165 4.65 -8.16 7.60
N SER A 166 3.74 -7.79 6.73
CA SER A 166 3.97 -6.89 5.61
C SER A 166 2.79 -5.93 5.44
N LEU A 167 3.05 -4.77 4.83
CA LEU A 167 1.98 -3.96 4.29
C LEU A 167 1.57 -4.53 2.92
N LEU A 168 0.30 -4.84 2.75
CA LEU A 168 -0.27 -5.32 1.50
C LEU A 168 -1.27 -4.28 0.99
N ILE A 169 -1.00 -3.74 -0.19
CA ILE A 169 -1.88 -2.79 -0.88
C ILE A 169 -2.55 -3.54 -2.02
N LEU A 170 -3.82 -3.85 -1.84
CA LEU A 170 -4.63 -4.60 -2.79
C LEU A 170 -5.43 -3.65 -3.66
N TYR A 171 -5.08 -3.54 -4.93
CA TYR A 171 -5.82 -2.79 -5.94
C TYR A 171 -6.85 -3.70 -6.59
N THR A 172 -8.11 -3.46 -6.33
CA THR A 172 -9.24 -4.22 -6.90
C THR A 172 -10.46 -3.32 -7.04
N ASN A 173 -11.58 -3.84 -7.53
CA ASN A 173 -12.82 -3.09 -7.59
C ASN A 173 -14.00 -3.98 -7.19
N PHE A 174 -14.76 -3.56 -6.18
CA PHE A 174 -16.02 -4.18 -5.80
C PHE A 174 -17.17 -3.28 -6.22
N GLU A 175 -18.04 -3.76 -7.11
CA GLU A 175 -19.19 -3.00 -7.57
C GLU A 175 -20.35 -3.09 -6.57
N HIS A 176 -20.57 -4.28 -5.98
CA HIS A 176 -21.67 -4.57 -5.08
C HIS A 176 -21.19 -5.15 -3.76
N ILE A 177 -21.96 -4.89 -2.71
CA ILE A 177 -21.71 -5.44 -1.37
C ILE A 177 -21.72 -6.98 -1.35
N SER A 178 -22.52 -7.62 -2.20
CA SER A 178 -22.58 -9.08 -2.33
C SER A 178 -21.27 -9.67 -2.87
N ALA A 179 -20.61 -8.97 -3.81
CA ALA A 179 -19.31 -9.37 -4.33
C ALA A 179 -18.25 -9.30 -3.21
N LEU A 180 -18.22 -8.21 -2.42
CA LEU A 180 -17.35 -8.10 -1.26
C LEU A 180 -17.60 -9.23 -0.26
N LYS A 181 -18.86 -9.49 0.13
CA LYS A 181 -19.19 -10.50 1.15
C LYS A 181 -18.65 -11.88 0.82
N ARG A 182 -18.64 -12.27 -0.46
CA ARG A 182 -18.04 -13.54 -0.90
C ARG A 182 -16.53 -13.60 -0.67
N GLN A 183 -15.82 -12.47 -0.83
CA GLN A 183 -14.37 -12.41 -0.71
C GLN A 183 -13.89 -12.04 0.69
N LEU A 184 -14.78 -11.52 1.54
CA LEU A 184 -14.47 -11.02 2.88
C LEU A 184 -13.79 -12.04 3.80
N PRO A 185 -14.13 -13.35 3.82
CA PRO A 185 -13.43 -14.34 4.62
C PRO A 185 -11.93 -14.43 4.28
N TYR A 186 -11.58 -14.34 3.00
CA TYR A 186 -10.20 -14.37 2.55
C TYR A 186 -9.45 -13.10 2.93
N LEU A 187 -10.07 -11.92 2.75
CA LEU A 187 -9.51 -10.63 3.16
C LEU A 187 -9.27 -10.57 4.66
N LYS A 188 -10.22 -11.05 5.49
CA LYS A 188 -10.04 -11.19 6.94
C LYS A 188 -8.89 -12.13 7.30
N SER A 189 -8.74 -13.25 6.58
CA SER A 189 -7.63 -14.19 6.79
C SER A 189 -6.27 -13.54 6.54
N ILE A 190 -6.16 -12.71 5.49
CA ILE A 190 -4.94 -11.96 5.16
C ILE A 190 -4.68 -10.87 6.22
N ALA A 191 -5.71 -10.11 6.59
CA ALA A 191 -5.60 -8.99 7.54
C ALA A 191 -5.18 -9.43 8.95
N LYS A 192 -5.43 -10.69 9.35
CA LYS A 192 -4.97 -11.24 10.63
C LYS A 192 -3.43 -11.26 10.76
N LYS A 193 -2.72 -11.45 9.65
CA LYS A 193 -1.25 -11.60 9.65
C LYS A 193 -0.54 -10.36 9.12
N HIS A 194 -1.15 -9.66 8.18
CA HIS A 194 -0.56 -8.53 7.46
C HIS A 194 -1.40 -7.27 7.66
N LEU A 195 -0.78 -6.10 7.45
CA LEU A 195 -1.53 -4.85 7.36
C LEU A 195 -2.12 -4.75 5.95
N LEU A 196 -3.42 -5.03 5.80
CA LEU A 196 -4.09 -5.04 4.51
C LEU A 196 -4.80 -3.70 4.26
N VAL A 197 -4.53 -3.12 3.11
CA VAL A 197 -5.22 -1.93 2.57
C VAL A 197 -5.86 -2.32 1.25
N THR A 198 -7.17 -2.28 1.18
CA THR A 198 -7.91 -2.50 -0.07
C THR A 198 -8.20 -1.17 -0.72
N VAL A 199 -7.78 -1.01 -1.96
CA VAL A 199 -7.99 0.19 -2.76
C VAL A 199 -9.00 -0.13 -3.84
N PHE A 200 -10.05 0.66 -3.92
CA PHE A 200 -11.08 0.52 -4.94
C PHE A 200 -11.62 1.87 -5.39
N PHE A 201 -12.36 1.89 -6.49
CA PHE A 201 -12.58 3.10 -7.26
C PHE A 201 -14.01 3.62 -7.13
N GLU A 202 -14.15 4.94 -7.03
CA GLU A 202 -15.41 5.63 -7.25
C GLU A 202 -15.73 5.66 -8.74
N ASN A 203 -16.99 5.47 -9.06
CA ASN A 203 -17.47 5.65 -10.43
C ASN A 203 -17.88 7.11 -10.65
N THR A 204 -17.00 7.88 -11.24
CA THR A 204 -17.21 9.32 -11.46
C THR A 204 -18.29 9.63 -12.50
N ALA A 205 -18.61 8.69 -13.41
CA ALA A 205 -19.72 8.85 -14.33
C ALA A 205 -21.06 8.91 -13.60
N LEU A 206 -21.20 8.15 -12.50
CA LEU A 206 -22.40 8.22 -11.66
C LEU A 206 -22.54 9.56 -10.92
N ASP A 207 -21.41 10.17 -10.53
CA ASP A 207 -21.44 11.49 -9.89
C ASP A 207 -22.01 12.57 -10.80
N ALA A 208 -21.77 12.50 -12.10
CA ALA A 208 -22.34 13.41 -13.09
C ALA A 208 -23.87 13.25 -13.14
N ILE A 209 -24.36 12.00 -13.27
CA ILE A 209 -25.80 11.68 -13.33
C ILE A 209 -26.51 12.13 -12.03
N ILE A 210 -25.88 11.95 -10.86
CA ILE A 210 -26.48 12.36 -9.58
C ILE A 210 -26.65 13.88 -9.50
N LYS A 211 -25.72 14.66 -10.08
CA LYS A 211 -25.74 16.14 -10.05
C LYS A 211 -26.67 16.74 -11.10
N GLU A 212 -26.97 16.03 -12.16
CA GLU A 212 -27.91 16.49 -13.19
C GLU A 212 -29.33 16.59 -12.63
N ARG A 213 -30.05 17.59 -13.10
CA ARG A 213 -31.49 17.76 -12.80
C ARG A 213 -32.25 16.76 -13.61
N ALA A 214 -33.02 15.90 -12.96
CA ALA A 214 -33.91 14.95 -13.64
C ALA A 214 -35.25 15.59 -13.83
N ASP A 215 -35.61 15.87 -15.08
CA ASP A 215 -36.90 16.52 -15.45
C ASP A 215 -37.90 15.49 -15.99
N ASP A 216 -37.47 14.27 -16.28
CA ASP A 216 -38.30 13.16 -16.78
C ASP A 216 -38.22 11.91 -15.89
N LEU A 217 -39.16 10.98 -16.07
CA LEU A 217 -39.25 9.74 -15.32
C LEU A 217 -38.00 8.87 -15.50
N GLN A 218 -37.41 8.87 -16.69
CA GLN A 218 -36.24 8.09 -17.03
C GLN A 218 -34.98 8.65 -16.33
N GLY A 219 -34.83 9.96 -16.27
CA GLY A 219 -33.78 10.65 -15.55
C GLY A 219 -33.83 10.38 -14.03
N ILE A 220 -35.06 10.43 -13.45
CA ILE A 220 -35.28 10.09 -12.03
C ILE A 220 -34.84 8.64 -11.75
N TYR A 221 -35.19 7.70 -12.65
CA TYR A 221 -34.80 6.30 -12.51
C TYR A 221 -33.29 6.11 -12.56
N TYR A 222 -32.57 6.72 -13.52
CA TYR A 222 -31.13 6.65 -13.60
C TYR A 222 -30.46 7.29 -12.39
N LYS A 223 -30.96 8.42 -11.92
CA LYS A 223 -30.44 9.08 -10.72
C LYS A 223 -30.57 8.20 -9.48
N THR A 224 -31.73 7.57 -9.27
CA THR A 224 -31.98 6.66 -8.15
C THR A 224 -31.02 5.46 -8.17
N ILE A 225 -30.78 4.89 -9.36
CA ILE A 225 -29.81 3.80 -9.54
C ILE A 225 -28.39 4.28 -9.23
N ALA A 226 -27.99 5.44 -9.73
CA ALA A 226 -26.66 6.02 -9.48
C ALA A 226 -26.44 6.28 -7.99
N GLU A 227 -27.42 6.84 -7.28
CA GLU A 227 -27.38 7.04 -5.83
C GLU A 227 -27.24 5.71 -5.07
N LYS A 228 -27.96 4.66 -5.49
CA LYS A 228 -27.85 3.32 -4.91
C LYS A 228 -26.44 2.77 -5.04
N PHE A 229 -25.83 2.84 -6.22
CA PHE A 229 -24.45 2.38 -6.43
C PHE A 229 -23.44 3.17 -5.59
N SER A 230 -23.57 4.49 -5.52
CA SER A 230 -22.73 5.33 -4.67
C SER A 230 -22.88 4.96 -3.19
N TYR A 231 -24.11 4.69 -2.74
CA TYR A 231 -24.36 4.22 -1.38
C TYR A 231 -23.75 2.85 -1.10
N GLU A 232 -23.87 1.89 -2.02
CA GLU A 232 -23.25 0.57 -1.88
C GLU A 232 -21.73 0.65 -1.74
N LYS A 233 -21.05 1.54 -2.46
CA LYS A 233 -19.60 1.77 -2.30
C LYS A 233 -19.25 2.20 -0.87
N ARG A 234 -20.06 3.09 -0.26
CA ARG A 234 -19.86 3.51 1.15
C ARG A 234 -20.13 2.38 2.14
N LEU A 235 -21.09 1.50 1.86
CA LEU A 235 -21.33 0.30 2.68
C LEU A 235 -20.15 -0.66 2.61
N ILE A 236 -19.52 -0.82 1.44
CA ILE A 236 -18.32 -1.63 1.24
C ILE A 236 -17.18 -1.12 2.14
N VAL A 237 -16.93 0.21 2.18
CA VAL A 237 -15.94 0.83 3.08
C VAL A 237 -16.21 0.43 4.54
N LYS A 238 -17.44 0.65 5.02
CA LYS A 238 -17.82 0.36 6.40
C LYS A 238 -17.67 -1.13 6.75
N GLU A 239 -17.98 -2.02 5.82
CA GLU A 239 -17.89 -3.47 6.06
C GLU A 239 -16.43 -3.95 6.11
N LEU A 240 -15.55 -3.37 5.28
CA LEU A 240 -14.11 -3.61 5.33
C LEU A 240 -13.52 -3.13 6.66
N GLU A 241 -13.83 -1.91 7.09
CA GLU A 241 -13.36 -1.32 8.35
C GLU A 241 -13.79 -2.14 9.57
N LYS A 242 -15.07 -2.56 9.64
CA LYS A 242 -15.57 -3.50 10.68
C LYS A 242 -14.80 -4.81 10.70
N SER A 243 -14.25 -5.20 9.58
CA SER A 243 -13.49 -6.45 9.40
C SER A 243 -12.00 -6.30 9.70
N GLY A 244 -11.54 -5.11 10.13
CA GLY A 244 -10.13 -4.82 10.39
C GLY A 244 -9.29 -4.66 9.11
N VAL A 245 -9.93 -4.47 7.96
CA VAL A 245 -9.28 -4.20 6.68
C VAL A 245 -9.35 -2.70 6.41
N HIS A 246 -8.20 -2.06 6.25
CA HIS A 246 -8.17 -0.66 5.83
C HIS A 246 -8.63 -0.53 4.40
N SER A 247 -9.33 0.55 4.09
CA SER A 247 -9.85 0.79 2.74
C SER A 247 -9.55 2.20 2.25
N ILE A 248 -9.36 2.33 0.96
CA ILE A 248 -9.23 3.60 0.24
C ILE A 248 -10.24 3.57 -0.90
N LEU A 249 -11.29 4.37 -0.78
CA LEU A 249 -12.20 4.64 -1.88
C LEU A 249 -11.76 5.95 -2.55
N THR A 250 -11.42 5.91 -3.83
CA THR A 250 -10.81 7.06 -4.50
C THR A 250 -11.18 7.14 -5.97
N LYS A 251 -11.15 8.35 -6.51
CA LYS A 251 -11.18 8.58 -7.95
C LYS A 251 -9.87 8.08 -8.57
N PRO A 252 -9.92 7.45 -9.76
CA PRO A 252 -8.72 6.92 -10.42
C PRO A 252 -7.60 7.96 -10.59
N SER A 253 -7.94 9.21 -10.89
CA SER A 253 -6.98 10.32 -11.05
C SER A 253 -6.21 10.67 -9.77
N LEU A 254 -6.77 10.43 -8.59
CA LEU A 254 -6.17 10.71 -7.29
C LEU A 254 -5.55 9.48 -6.62
N LEU A 255 -5.59 8.32 -7.29
CA LEU A 255 -5.16 7.04 -6.73
C LEU A 255 -3.75 7.09 -6.15
N SER A 256 -2.78 7.52 -6.95
CA SER A 256 -1.37 7.54 -6.53
C SER A 256 -1.15 8.41 -5.29
N VAL A 257 -1.79 9.58 -5.23
CA VAL A 257 -1.69 10.51 -4.09
C VAL A 257 -2.28 9.90 -2.83
N ASN A 258 -3.49 9.32 -2.92
CA ASN A 258 -4.18 8.76 -1.76
C ASN A 258 -3.49 7.52 -1.20
N VAL A 259 -2.92 6.66 -2.06
CA VAL A 259 -2.13 5.51 -1.63
C VAL A 259 -0.85 5.95 -0.92
N ILE A 260 -0.11 6.93 -1.48
CA ILE A 260 1.10 7.47 -0.87
C ILE A 260 0.78 8.11 0.48
N ASN A 261 -0.27 8.93 0.58
CA ASN A 261 -0.67 9.56 1.83
C ASN A 261 -1.04 8.52 2.91
N LYS A 262 -1.75 7.45 2.53
CA LYS A 262 -2.11 6.39 3.46
C LYS A 262 -0.89 5.61 3.96
N TYR A 263 0.07 5.36 3.10
CA TYR A 263 1.35 4.77 3.48
C TYR A 263 2.12 5.66 4.47
N LEU A 264 2.23 6.96 4.18
CA LEU A 264 2.90 7.92 5.06
C LEU A 264 2.20 8.02 6.42
N GLU A 265 0.85 7.98 6.44
CA GLU A 265 0.06 7.90 7.67
C GLU A 265 0.43 6.66 8.50
N PHE A 266 0.52 5.47 7.88
CA PHE A 266 0.90 4.25 8.60
C PHE A 266 2.33 4.31 9.11
N LYS A 267 3.25 4.88 8.35
CA LYS A 267 4.64 5.05 8.75
C LYS A 267 4.75 6.03 9.93
N SER A 268 4.02 7.13 9.91
CA SER A 268 4.00 8.10 11.03
C SER A 268 3.39 7.51 12.31
N LYS A 269 2.39 6.63 12.17
CA LYS A 269 1.78 5.90 13.31
C LYS A 269 2.62 4.71 13.80
N GLY A 270 3.72 4.38 13.14
CA GLY A 270 4.57 3.24 13.48
C GLY A 270 3.90 1.88 13.29
N LEU A 271 2.94 1.79 12.38
CA LEU A 271 2.26 0.52 12.03
C LEU A 271 3.09 -0.34 11.10
N ILE A 272 4.02 0.33 10.37
CA ILE A 272 5.01 -0.21 9.45
C ILE A 272 6.36 0.42 9.71
#